data_1f89c9e77d9b0fec7720f98cafca6a3b
#
_entry.id   1f89c9e77d9b0fec7720f98cafca6a3b
#
_cell.length_a   1.000
_cell.length_b   1.000
_cell.length_c   1.000
_cell.angle_alpha   90.00
_cell.angle_beta   90.00
_cell.angle_gamma   90.00
#
_symmetry.space_group_name_H-M   'P 1'
#
loop_
_entity.id
_entity.type
_entity.pdbx_description
1 polymer ?
#
loop_
_entity_poly.entity_id
_entity_poly.type
_entity_poly.pdbx_seq_one_letter_code
_entity_poly.pdbx_strand_id
1 'polypeptide(L)'
;MHSPDPIPVMVKRLPHFAGLTLPAYATDGAAGMDVLAAEDVTLQPGERWPVATGLAVAIPHGYEIQVRPRSGLALKHGISVPNSPGTIDSDYRGELKVILINHGTSPFEVRRGDRIAQLVLAPVVRASWLKVDELDETVRGEGGFGSTGGTVALEPR
;
A
#
# COMPACT_ATOMS: atom_id res chain seq x y z
N MET A 1 4.44 -26.23 10.90
CA MET A 1 4.56 -25.68 9.52
C MET A 1 5.77 -24.76 9.49
N HIS A 2 6.66 -24.98 8.57
CA HIS A 2 7.79 -24.09 8.36
C HIS A 2 7.25 -22.81 7.68
N SER A 3 7.43 -21.66 8.33
CA SER A 3 7.23 -20.40 7.62
C SER A 3 8.29 -20.30 6.51
N PRO A 4 7.95 -19.84 5.31
CA PRO A 4 8.94 -19.65 4.28
C PRO A 4 10.03 -18.67 4.77
N ASP A 5 11.27 -18.90 4.35
CA ASP A 5 12.38 -18.03 4.71
C ASP A 5 12.09 -16.58 4.28
N PRO A 6 12.41 -15.59 5.12
CA PRO A 6 12.21 -14.19 4.77
C PRO A 6 12.99 -13.81 3.51
N ILE A 7 12.38 -13.00 2.65
CA ILE A 7 13.04 -12.44 1.46
C ILE A 7 13.86 -11.21 1.89
N PRO A 8 15.18 -11.18 1.66
CA PRO A 8 15.99 -10.04 2.03
C PRO A 8 15.72 -8.84 1.13
N VAL A 9 15.41 -7.69 1.73
CA VAL A 9 15.25 -6.40 1.05
C VAL A 9 16.31 -5.46 1.60
N MET A 10 17.18 -4.95 0.73
CA MET A 10 18.18 -3.97 1.16
C MET A 10 17.50 -2.63 1.44
N VAL A 11 17.88 -1.99 2.54
CA VAL A 11 17.33 -0.70 2.96
C VAL A 11 18.45 0.27 3.27
N LYS A 12 18.32 1.50 2.74
CA LYS A 12 19.19 2.63 3.04
C LYS A 12 18.43 3.63 3.90
N ARG A 13 19.00 4.03 5.01
CA ARG A 13 18.51 5.12 5.86
C ARG A 13 19.04 6.45 5.35
N LEU A 14 18.17 7.38 5.03
CA LEU A 14 18.52 8.75 4.68
C LEU A 14 18.77 9.58 5.96
N PRO A 15 19.42 10.75 5.88
CA PRO A 15 19.76 11.52 7.09
C PRO A 15 18.56 11.85 7.99
N HIS A 16 17.41 12.17 7.41
CA HIS A 16 16.19 12.50 8.16
C HIS A 16 15.46 11.28 8.76
N PHE A 17 15.97 10.07 8.56
CA PHE A 17 15.52 8.87 9.26
C PHE A 17 16.07 8.74 10.67
N ALA A 18 17.12 9.51 11.03
CA ALA A 18 17.80 9.36 12.31
C ALA A 18 16.85 9.36 13.50
N GLY A 19 17.01 8.40 14.40
CA GLY A 19 16.17 8.23 15.60
C GLY A 19 14.84 7.50 15.36
N LEU A 20 14.51 7.14 14.12
CA LEU A 20 13.35 6.31 13.81
C LEU A 20 13.73 4.82 13.78
N THR A 21 12.72 3.95 13.88
CA THR A 21 12.88 2.50 13.75
C THR A 21 12.48 2.02 12.36
N LEU A 22 13.16 0.99 11.86
CA LEU A 22 12.78 0.34 10.60
C LEU A 22 11.38 -0.28 10.69
N PRO A 23 10.65 -0.35 9.57
CA PRO A 23 9.40 -1.09 9.52
C PRO A 23 9.60 -2.52 10.04
N ALA A 24 8.64 -3.00 10.83
CA ALA A 24 8.67 -4.34 11.40
C ALA A 24 7.25 -4.92 11.45
N TYR A 25 7.16 -6.25 11.40
CA TYR A 25 5.91 -6.96 11.61
C TYR A 25 5.54 -6.92 13.10
N ALA A 26 4.32 -6.49 13.41
CA ALA A 26 3.86 -6.41 14.81
C ALA A 26 3.58 -7.79 15.42
N THR A 27 3.22 -8.78 14.60
CA THR A 27 2.96 -10.18 14.99
C THR A 27 3.49 -11.12 13.91
N ASP A 28 3.68 -12.39 14.26
CA ASP A 28 4.14 -13.41 13.31
C ASP A 28 3.20 -13.63 12.12
N GLY A 29 1.91 -13.34 12.31
CA GLY A 29 0.90 -13.46 11.24
C GLY A 29 0.62 -12.15 10.51
N ALA A 30 1.30 -11.05 10.83
CA ALA A 30 1.07 -9.78 10.16
C ALA A 30 1.54 -9.84 8.69
N ALA A 31 0.69 -9.38 7.77
CA ALA A 31 1.03 -9.30 6.35
C ALA A 31 1.83 -8.05 6.01
N GLY A 32 1.67 -6.99 6.77
CA GLY A 32 2.31 -5.69 6.55
C GLY A 32 3.17 -5.22 7.71
N MET A 33 4.13 -4.37 7.39
CA MET A 33 4.98 -3.67 8.35
C MET A 33 4.54 -2.22 8.42
N ASP A 34 4.35 -1.67 9.62
CA ASP A 34 4.09 -0.24 9.78
C ASP A 34 5.32 0.58 9.41
N VAL A 35 5.10 1.63 8.62
CA VAL A 35 6.13 2.61 8.25
C VAL A 35 5.84 3.94 8.94
N LEU A 36 6.91 4.60 9.39
CA LEU A 36 6.84 5.84 10.15
C LEU A 36 7.03 7.07 9.26
N ALA A 37 6.36 8.16 9.64
CA ALA A 37 6.65 9.48 9.07
C ALA A 37 8.02 9.97 9.54
N ALA A 38 8.80 10.54 8.61
CA ALA A 38 10.08 11.17 8.92
C ALA A 38 9.99 12.72 8.94
N GLU A 39 8.79 13.24 8.89
CA GLU A 39 8.51 14.67 8.91
C GLU A 39 7.20 14.97 9.62
N ASP A 40 7.02 16.22 10.00
CA ASP A 40 5.74 16.75 10.51
C ASP A 40 4.98 17.40 9.35
N VAL A 41 3.69 17.11 9.23
CA VAL A 41 2.81 17.75 8.25
C VAL A 41 1.37 17.78 8.77
N THR A 42 0.68 18.86 8.52
CA THR A 42 -0.75 18.98 8.80
C THR A 42 -1.52 18.91 7.49
N LEU A 43 -2.49 18.00 7.43
CA LEU A 43 -3.38 17.84 6.29
C LEU A 43 -4.74 18.43 6.63
N GLN A 44 -5.12 19.49 5.93
CA GLN A 44 -6.50 20.01 6.00
C GLN A 44 -7.44 19.00 5.30
N PRO A 45 -8.76 19.04 5.59
CA PRO A 45 -9.73 18.23 4.87
C PRO A 45 -9.59 18.40 3.35
N GLY A 46 -9.44 17.27 2.62
CA GLY A 46 -9.23 17.24 1.18
C GLY A 46 -7.78 17.37 0.72
N GLU A 47 -6.86 17.75 1.59
CA GLU A 47 -5.43 17.86 1.23
C GLU A 47 -4.74 16.50 1.16
N ARG A 48 -3.76 16.41 0.26
CA ARG A 48 -2.84 15.27 0.16
C ARG A 48 -1.39 15.75 0.15
N TRP A 49 -0.51 14.90 0.69
CA TRP A 49 0.92 15.18 0.77
C TRP A 49 1.74 13.89 0.70
N PRO A 50 2.86 13.88 -0.03
CA PRO A 50 3.79 12.75 -0.05
C PRO A 50 4.69 12.80 1.19
N VAL A 51 4.27 12.13 2.25
CA VAL A 51 4.99 12.12 3.53
C VAL A 51 6.30 11.34 3.38
N ALA A 52 7.39 11.97 3.76
CA ALA A 52 8.71 11.37 3.74
C ALA A 52 8.83 10.25 4.78
N THR A 53 9.51 9.16 4.45
CA THR A 53 9.82 8.06 5.37
C THR A 53 11.29 8.01 5.77
N GLY A 54 12.17 8.69 5.04
CA GLY A 54 13.61 8.63 5.24
C GLY A 54 14.26 7.31 4.81
N LEU A 55 13.55 6.48 4.05
CA LEU A 55 14.01 5.17 3.59
C LEU A 55 14.09 5.10 2.08
N ALA A 56 15.12 4.44 1.57
CA ALA A 56 15.21 3.98 0.19
C ALA A 56 15.52 2.48 0.20
N VAL A 57 14.97 1.73 -0.74
CA VAL A 57 15.07 0.27 -0.75
C VAL A 57 15.56 -0.26 -2.10
N ALA A 58 16.12 -1.47 -2.07
CA ALA A 58 16.35 -2.28 -3.25
C ALA A 58 15.60 -3.60 -3.07
N ILE A 59 14.47 -3.71 -3.74
CA ILE A 59 13.62 -4.89 -3.70
C ILE A 59 14.18 -5.92 -4.71
N PRO A 60 14.29 -7.21 -4.35
CA PRO A 60 14.72 -8.22 -5.30
C PRO A 60 13.81 -8.29 -6.53
N HIS A 61 14.39 -8.56 -7.69
CA HIS A 61 13.61 -8.80 -8.91
C HIS A 61 12.58 -9.91 -8.69
N GLY A 62 11.39 -9.74 -9.21
CA GLY A 62 10.26 -10.65 -9.01
C GLY A 62 9.39 -10.30 -7.80
N TYR A 63 9.71 -9.22 -7.09
CA TYR A 63 8.92 -8.72 -5.96
C TYR A 63 8.63 -7.23 -6.10
N GLU A 64 7.60 -6.78 -5.40
CA GLU A 64 7.23 -5.38 -5.19
C GLU A 64 6.98 -5.12 -3.71
N ILE A 65 6.97 -3.88 -3.30
CA ILE A 65 6.36 -3.47 -2.03
C ILE A 65 5.11 -2.65 -2.35
N GLN A 66 4.00 -3.02 -1.72
CA GLN A 66 2.75 -2.27 -1.77
C GLN A 66 2.63 -1.36 -0.55
N VAL A 67 2.22 -0.12 -0.79
CA VAL A 67 1.88 0.84 0.27
C VAL A 67 0.39 0.85 0.46
N ARG A 68 -0.06 0.44 1.65
CA ARG A 68 -1.48 0.30 2.00
C ARG A 68 -1.85 1.21 3.17
N PRO A 69 -3.09 1.73 3.22
CA PRO A 69 -3.57 2.50 4.35
C PRO A 69 -3.60 1.67 5.64
N ARG A 70 -3.61 2.37 6.77
CA ARG A 70 -3.91 1.77 8.07
C ARG A 70 -5.40 1.91 8.37
N SER A 71 -6.04 0.81 8.70
CA SER A 71 -7.49 0.75 8.96
C SER A 71 -7.91 1.69 10.10
N GLY A 72 -7.10 1.81 11.16
CA GLY A 72 -7.39 2.70 12.28
C GLY A 72 -7.40 4.18 11.89
N LEU A 73 -6.46 4.62 11.07
CA LEU A 73 -6.42 6.00 10.56
C LEU A 73 -7.56 6.27 9.59
N ALA A 74 -7.87 5.29 8.73
CA ALA A 74 -8.98 5.39 7.80
C ALA A 74 -10.32 5.54 8.52
N LEU A 75 -10.59 4.67 9.49
CA LEU A 75 -11.86 4.66 10.20
C LEU A 75 -12.05 5.88 11.12
N LYS A 76 -11.01 6.22 11.90
CA LYS A 76 -11.12 7.28 12.92
C LYS A 76 -10.95 8.67 12.37
N HIS A 77 -10.14 8.86 11.36
CA HIS A 77 -9.72 10.18 10.88
C HIS A 77 -9.94 10.39 9.38
N GLY A 78 -10.37 9.37 8.65
CA GLY A 78 -10.53 9.47 7.20
C GLY A 78 -9.22 9.60 6.43
N ILE A 79 -8.11 9.17 7.02
CA ILE A 79 -6.79 9.23 6.38
C ILE A 79 -6.61 7.99 5.52
N SER A 80 -6.27 8.21 4.27
CA SER A 80 -6.08 7.14 3.28
C SER A 80 -4.85 7.39 2.41
N VAL A 81 -4.53 6.41 1.58
CA VAL A 81 -3.52 6.48 0.53
C VAL A 81 -4.26 6.52 -0.81
N PRO A 82 -4.32 7.67 -1.51
CA PRO A 82 -5.19 7.83 -2.68
C PRO A 82 -4.80 6.95 -3.87
N ASN A 83 -3.55 6.53 -3.95
CA ASN A 83 -3.06 5.59 -4.97
C ASN A 83 -3.01 4.13 -4.47
N SER A 84 -3.73 3.82 -3.41
CA SER A 84 -3.71 2.48 -2.79
C SER A 84 -4.25 1.38 -3.73
N PRO A 85 -3.54 0.24 -3.83
CA PRO A 85 -2.25 -0.02 -3.25
C PRO A 85 -1.14 0.72 -4.00
N GLY A 86 -0.36 1.54 -3.29
CA GLY A 86 0.83 2.17 -3.88
C GLY A 86 1.84 1.13 -4.30
N THR A 87 2.48 1.32 -5.44
CA THR A 87 3.44 0.35 -5.99
C THR A 87 4.85 0.88 -5.88
N ILE A 88 5.72 0.08 -5.26
CA ILE A 88 7.17 0.32 -5.25
C ILE A 88 7.83 -0.79 -6.06
N ASP A 89 8.37 -0.42 -7.21
CA ASP A 89 9.00 -1.34 -8.14
C ASP A 89 10.39 -1.79 -7.65
N SER A 90 10.83 -2.96 -8.08
CA SER A 90 12.12 -3.52 -7.68
C SER A 90 13.31 -2.66 -8.11
N ASP A 91 13.18 -1.89 -9.17
CA ASP A 91 14.22 -1.00 -9.72
C ASP A 91 14.12 0.45 -9.24
N TYR A 92 13.14 0.79 -8.41
CA TYR A 92 13.05 2.11 -7.80
C TYR A 92 14.11 2.28 -6.71
N ARG A 93 14.84 3.40 -6.74
CA ARG A 93 15.94 3.70 -5.78
C ARG A 93 15.74 5.02 -5.04
N GLY A 94 14.64 5.71 -5.31
CA GLY A 94 14.31 6.95 -4.62
C GLY A 94 13.79 6.73 -3.20
N GLU A 95 13.59 7.81 -2.48
CA GLU A 95 12.98 7.76 -1.16
C GLU A 95 11.55 7.23 -1.23
N LEU A 96 11.21 6.32 -0.31
CA LEU A 96 9.84 5.90 -0.09
C LEU A 96 9.05 7.06 0.51
N LYS A 97 8.03 7.51 -0.19
CA LYS A 97 7.09 8.50 0.32
C LYS A 97 5.69 7.92 0.29
N VAL A 98 4.94 8.20 1.34
CA VAL A 98 3.55 7.78 1.46
C VAL A 98 2.66 8.96 1.13
N ILE A 99 1.90 8.87 0.04
CA ILE A 99 0.92 9.89 -0.29
C ILE A 99 -0.28 9.68 0.63
N LEU A 100 -0.46 10.58 1.60
CA LEU A 100 -1.63 10.59 2.46
C LEU A 100 -2.64 11.62 1.96
N ILE A 101 -3.92 11.30 2.08
CA ILE A 101 -5.03 12.22 1.86
C ILE A 101 -5.93 12.24 3.09
N ASN A 102 -6.44 13.43 3.44
CA ASN A 102 -7.40 13.60 4.51
C ASN A 102 -8.83 13.68 3.92
N HIS A 103 -9.58 12.59 4.02
CA HIS A 103 -11.00 12.51 3.68
C HIS A 103 -11.91 12.86 4.86
N GLY A 104 -11.33 13.20 6.01
CA GLY A 104 -12.08 13.59 7.19
C GLY A 104 -12.59 15.04 7.10
N THR A 105 -13.19 15.50 8.20
CA THR A 105 -13.79 16.82 8.31
C THR A 105 -12.97 17.78 9.19
N SER A 106 -11.89 17.28 9.79
CA SER A 106 -11.00 18.05 10.67
C SER A 106 -9.56 17.96 10.18
N PRO A 107 -8.71 18.98 10.45
CA PRO A 107 -7.28 18.88 10.20
C PRO A 107 -6.68 17.67 10.89
N PHE A 108 -5.75 17.01 10.24
CA PHE A 108 -5.01 15.87 10.76
C PHE A 108 -3.51 16.19 10.83
N GLU A 109 -2.95 16.10 12.02
CA GLU A 109 -1.51 16.28 12.23
C GLU A 109 -0.78 14.96 12.11
N VAL A 110 0.13 14.89 11.15
CA VAL A 110 1.14 13.83 11.07
C VAL A 110 2.38 14.33 11.75
N ARG A 111 2.84 13.62 12.76
CA ARG A 111 4.09 13.92 13.48
C ARG A 111 5.16 12.91 13.12
N ARG A 112 6.39 13.37 13.11
CA ARG A 112 7.55 12.51 12.92
C ARG A 112 7.51 11.35 13.92
N GLY A 113 7.63 10.12 13.43
CA GLY A 113 7.50 8.91 14.23
C GLY A 113 6.10 8.29 14.25
N ASP A 114 5.10 8.96 13.71
CA ASP A 114 3.76 8.37 13.58
C ASP A 114 3.75 7.23 12.55
N ARG A 115 3.00 6.18 12.84
CA ARG A 115 2.72 5.10 11.90
C ARG A 115 1.65 5.56 10.92
N ILE A 116 2.04 5.73 9.66
CA ILE A 116 1.19 6.39 8.64
C ILE A 116 0.63 5.45 7.58
N ALA A 117 1.24 4.31 7.38
CA ALA A 117 0.84 3.32 6.38
C ALA A 117 1.47 1.97 6.72
N GLN A 118 1.16 0.96 5.94
CA GLN A 118 1.82 -0.33 6.03
C GLN A 118 2.41 -0.73 4.68
N LEU A 119 3.58 -1.37 4.76
CA LEU A 119 4.31 -1.90 3.61
C LEU A 119 4.09 -3.41 3.53
N VAL A 120 3.71 -3.90 2.36
CA VAL A 120 3.49 -5.34 2.12
C VAL A 120 4.38 -5.79 0.97
N LEU A 121 5.32 -6.70 1.26
CA LEU A 121 6.11 -7.35 0.21
C LEU A 121 5.23 -8.38 -0.52
N ALA A 122 5.22 -8.32 -1.85
CA ALA A 122 4.42 -9.21 -2.67
C ALA A 122 5.22 -9.72 -3.88
N PRO A 123 4.99 -10.96 -4.32
CA PRO A 123 5.55 -11.45 -5.58
C PRO A 123 4.86 -10.77 -6.76
N VAL A 124 5.60 -10.62 -7.86
CA VAL A 124 5.10 -10.01 -9.09
C VAL A 124 5.07 -11.05 -10.20
N VAL A 125 3.91 -11.23 -10.79
CA VAL A 125 3.72 -12.03 -12.00
C VAL A 125 3.65 -11.08 -13.20
N ARG A 126 4.39 -11.41 -14.26
CA ARG A 126 4.42 -10.56 -15.47
C ARG A 126 3.49 -11.12 -16.54
N ALA A 127 2.70 -10.25 -17.15
CA ALA A 127 1.87 -10.56 -18.28
C ALA A 127 2.63 -10.38 -19.60
N SER A 128 2.36 -11.26 -20.56
CA SER A 128 2.75 -11.09 -21.95
C SER A 128 1.48 -11.08 -22.80
N TRP A 129 1.27 -10.00 -23.54
CA TRP A 129 0.07 -9.85 -24.35
C TRP A 129 0.14 -10.74 -25.59
N LEU A 130 -0.88 -11.59 -25.76
CA LEU A 130 -1.13 -12.32 -26.99
C LEU A 130 -2.32 -11.64 -27.70
N LYS A 131 -2.02 -10.93 -28.78
CA LYS A 131 -3.04 -10.24 -29.56
C LYS A 131 -3.88 -11.26 -30.33
N VAL A 132 -5.18 -11.22 -30.11
CA VAL A 132 -6.19 -12.02 -30.82
C VAL A 132 -7.28 -11.11 -31.34
N ASP A 133 -8.04 -11.57 -32.35
CA ASP A 133 -9.17 -10.81 -32.89
C ASP A 133 -10.45 -11.03 -32.08
N GLU A 134 -10.59 -12.21 -31.46
CA GLU A 134 -11.75 -12.58 -30.66
C GLU A 134 -11.33 -13.30 -29.37
N LEU A 135 -12.13 -13.17 -28.34
CA LEU A 135 -11.98 -13.92 -27.08
C LEU A 135 -13.02 -15.05 -27.05
N ASP A 136 -12.72 -16.08 -26.27
CA ASP A 136 -13.68 -17.16 -25.99
C ASP A 136 -14.91 -16.64 -25.24
N GLU A 137 -16.04 -17.35 -25.41
CA GLU A 137 -17.28 -17.02 -24.70
C GLU A 137 -17.28 -17.59 -23.29
N THR A 138 -17.90 -16.85 -22.36
CA THR A 138 -18.15 -17.32 -20.99
C THR A 138 -19.60 -17.07 -20.61
N VAL A 139 -20.09 -17.77 -19.57
CA VAL A 139 -21.45 -17.58 -19.06
C VAL A 139 -21.69 -16.14 -18.61
N ARG A 140 -20.66 -15.48 -18.04
CA ARG A 140 -20.75 -14.08 -17.63
C ARG A 140 -20.75 -13.12 -18.82
N GLY A 141 -20.03 -13.44 -19.89
CA GLY A 141 -19.88 -12.58 -21.07
C GLY A 141 -19.38 -11.19 -20.70
N GLU A 142 -20.05 -10.15 -21.21
CA GLU A 142 -19.71 -8.74 -20.99
C GLU A 142 -20.29 -8.16 -19.69
N GLY A 143 -20.95 -8.97 -18.87
CA GLY A 143 -21.59 -8.52 -17.63
C GLY A 143 -20.60 -7.95 -16.62
N GLY A 144 -20.76 -6.68 -16.29
CA GLY A 144 -19.96 -5.96 -15.32
C GLY A 144 -20.79 -4.89 -14.61
N PHE A 145 -20.12 -4.05 -13.81
CA PHE A 145 -20.75 -2.90 -13.14
C PHE A 145 -22.05 -3.21 -12.40
N GLY A 146 -22.07 -4.34 -11.66
CA GLY A 146 -23.24 -4.76 -10.89
C GLY A 146 -24.27 -5.56 -11.70
N SER A 147 -23.92 -6.14 -12.85
CA SER A 147 -24.81 -6.95 -13.69
C SER A 147 -25.38 -8.18 -12.96
N THR A 148 -24.78 -8.61 -11.87
CA THR A 148 -25.23 -9.73 -11.03
C THR A 148 -26.26 -9.34 -9.97
N GLY A 149 -26.69 -8.09 -9.91
CA GLY A 149 -27.64 -7.55 -8.95
C GLY A 149 -27.02 -6.48 -8.05
N GLY A 150 -27.84 -5.79 -7.30
CA GLY A 150 -27.45 -4.68 -6.43
C GLY A 150 -27.05 -5.13 -5.01
N THR A 151 -27.64 -4.52 -4.01
CA THR A 151 -27.29 -4.71 -2.59
C THR A 151 -27.96 -5.92 -1.94
N VAL A 152 -28.78 -6.68 -2.66
CA VAL A 152 -29.45 -7.88 -2.15
C VAL A 152 -28.53 -9.09 -2.34
N ALA A 153 -28.40 -9.91 -1.31
CA ALA A 153 -27.61 -11.14 -1.37
C ALA A 153 -28.13 -12.08 -2.47
N LEU A 154 -27.22 -12.70 -3.22
CA LEU A 154 -27.58 -13.73 -4.19
C LEU A 154 -28.05 -14.98 -3.45
N GLU A 155 -29.20 -15.55 -3.86
CA GLU A 155 -29.59 -16.85 -3.35
C GLU A 155 -28.64 -17.94 -3.85
N PRO A 156 -28.28 -18.92 -2.99
CA PRO A 156 -27.43 -20.04 -3.41
C PRO A 156 -28.16 -20.83 -4.51
N ARG A 157 -27.44 -21.16 -5.57
CA ARG A 157 -27.92 -22.03 -6.65
C ARG A 157 -27.78 -23.48 -6.29
#